data_6d9ae8bb9cdefe188cb3e834d5f20bf7
#
_entry.id   6d9ae8bb9cdefe188cb3e834d5f20bf7
#
_cell.length_a   1.000
_cell.length_b   1.000
_cell.length_c   1.000
_cell.angle_alpha   90.00
_cell.angle_beta   90.00
_cell.angle_gamma   90.00
#
_symmetry.space_group_name_H-M   'P 1'
#
loop_
_entity.id
_entity.type
_entity.pdbx_description
1 polymer ?
#
loop_
_entity_poly.entity_id
_entity_poly.type
_entity_poly.pdbx_seq_one_letter_code
_entity_poly.pdbx_strand_id
1 'polypeptide(L)'
;MKNIIAVNTNTYHGFSVEEALRGIAQAGFRFVELTAVRGWTEHVMPEHEEARLRSVERLMEQLNLTCVALSGHCNLLDPERFHDFRKNMALARRFGAGWILSSTGEAHFGKDERFTNEALIRSVRSLLPDLEKYDLRLGLEVHGDYGTGESLMPIVNAVDSPRVGINYDTGNALYYGGRLPGDDVKTCLPRVNFVHLKDKIGGKGVWNFPAVGSGELDLTGFIREAQAGGYQGPLSIEIEYTQDFTMNPKKPGDLETADRAVWDSYDYLHTHGLV
;
A
#
# COMPACT_ATOMS: atom_id res chain seq x y z
N MET A 1 -7.25 -20.14 -6.63
CA MET A 1 -7.10 -19.81 -5.19
C MET A 1 -7.60 -18.38 -5.00
N LYS A 2 -8.22 -18.05 -3.85
CA LYS A 2 -8.57 -16.66 -3.55
C LYS A 2 -7.29 -15.89 -3.18
N ASN A 3 -7.20 -14.61 -3.58
CA ASN A 3 -6.13 -13.74 -3.12
C ASN A 3 -6.26 -13.48 -1.60
N ILE A 4 -5.14 -13.20 -0.93
CA ILE A 4 -5.18 -12.63 0.40
C ILE A 4 -5.73 -11.20 0.29
N ILE A 5 -6.74 -10.87 1.09
CA ILE A 5 -7.26 -9.51 1.20
C ILE A 5 -6.81 -8.93 2.55
N ALA A 6 -6.00 -7.88 2.49
CA ALA A 6 -5.52 -7.13 3.65
C ALA A 6 -6.14 -5.73 3.70
N VAL A 7 -5.94 -5.04 4.82
CA VAL A 7 -6.23 -3.60 4.93
C VAL A 7 -4.94 -2.89 5.33
N ASN A 8 -4.60 -1.85 4.58
CA ASN A 8 -3.50 -0.95 4.91
C ASN A 8 -3.90 -0.08 6.11
N THR A 9 -3.08 -0.07 7.15
CA THR A 9 -3.35 0.75 8.34
C THR A 9 -3.30 2.26 8.06
N ASN A 10 -2.75 2.70 6.90
CA ASN A 10 -2.88 4.08 6.41
C ASN A 10 -4.34 4.55 6.30
N THR A 11 -5.29 3.63 6.09
CA THR A 11 -6.74 3.90 6.18
C THR A 11 -7.16 4.59 7.48
N TYR A 12 -6.37 4.38 8.55
CA TYR A 12 -6.54 5.02 9.86
C TYR A 12 -5.50 6.14 10.09
N HIS A 13 -5.12 6.86 9.04
CA HIS A 13 -4.24 8.03 9.18
C HIS A 13 -4.78 9.02 10.22
N GLY A 14 -3.95 9.42 11.17
CA GLY A 14 -4.31 10.31 12.27
C GLY A 14 -4.97 9.63 13.50
N PHE A 15 -5.14 8.31 13.46
CA PHE A 15 -5.51 7.47 14.61
C PHE A 15 -4.32 6.64 15.07
N SER A 16 -4.45 5.95 16.20
CA SER A 16 -3.43 5.03 16.70
C SER A 16 -3.45 3.69 15.92
N VAL A 17 -2.32 2.97 15.94
CA VAL A 17 -2.26 1.63 15.36
C VAL A 17 -3.21 0.66 16.08
N GLU A 18 -3.45 0.86 17.38
CA GLU A 18 -4.39 0.05 18.15
C GLU A 18 -5.82 0.21 17.69
N GLU A 19 -6.26 1.44 17.39
CA GLU A 19 -7.57 1.74 16.79
C GLU A 19 -7.67 1.10 15.41
N ALA A 20 -6.66 1.27 14.57
CA ALA A 20 -6.60 0.66 13.24
C ALA A 20 -6.75 -0.88 13.30
N LEU A 21 -5.94 -1.56 14.12
CA LEU A 21 -5.98 -3.01 14.22
C LEU A 21 -7.32 -3.54 14.75
N ARG A 22 -7.94 -2.82 15.72
CA ARG A 22 -9.26 -3.20 16.25
C ARG A 22 -10.36 -3.02 15.21
N GLY A 23 -10.41 -1.88 14.52
CA GLY A 23 -11.39 -1.62 13.46
C GLY A 23 -11.30 -2.65 12.33
N ILE A 24 -10.08 -2.95 11.86
CA ILE A 24 -9.82 -3.95 10.83
C ILE A 24 -10.31 -5.35 11.26
N ALA A 25 -9.97 -5.78 12.49
CA ALA A 25 -10.39 -7.07 13.00
C ALA A 25 -11.91 -7.16 13.22
N GLN A 26 -12.54 -6.09 13.72
CA GLN A 26 -13.99 -6.01 13.94
C GLN A 26 -14.77 -6.06 12.63
N ALA A 27 -14.25 -5.46 11.57
CA ALA A 27 -14.83 -5.56 10.22
C ALA A 27 -14.80 -6.97 9.63
N GLY A 28 -13.96 -7.88 10.16
CA GLY A 28 -13.88 -9.28 9.74
C GLY A 28 -12.59 -9.66 9.00
N PHE A 29 -11.72 -8.70 8.72
CA PHE A 29 -10.43 -9.00 8.06
C PHE A 29 -9.47 -9.75 9.00
N ARG A 30 -8.55 -10.49 8.38
CA ARG A 30 -7.52 -11.29 9.08
C ARG A 30 -6.10 -10.92 8.68
N PHE A 31 -5.95 -10.07 7.68
CA PHE A 31 -4.66 -9.66 7.16
C PHE A 31 -4.55 -8.14 7.17
N VAL A 32 -3.35 -7.65 7.49
CA VAL A 32 -3.04 -6.22 7.54
C VAL A 32 -1.77 -5.91 6.78
N GLU A 33 -1.71 -4.71 6.28
CA GLU A 33 -0.50 -4.04 5.86
C GLU A 33 -0.21 -2.94 6.88
N LEU A 34 0.93 -3.03 7.56
CA LEU A 34 1.33 -2.03 8.54
C LEU A 34 2.00 -0.83 7.86
N THR A 35 1.78 0.37 8.39
CA THR A 35 2.35 1.60 7.83
C THR A 35 3.48 2.13 8.72
N ALA A 36 4.62 2.43 8.06
CA ALA A 36 5.84 2.99 8.64
C ALA A 36 6.34 4.16 7.77
N VAL A 37 5.48 5.14 7.50
CA VAL A 37 5.76 6.29 6.62
C VAL A 37 6.06 7.51 7.46
N ARG A 38 7.34 7.87 7.53
CA ARG A 38 7.84 9.01 8.31
C ARG A 38 7.21 10.32 7.86
N GLY A 39 6.68 11.07 8.82
CA GLY A 39 6.02 12.35 8.58
C GLY A 39 4.61 12.23 8.03
N TRP A 40 4.08 11.00 7.91
CA TRP A 40 2.71 10.74 7.45
C TRP A 40 1.97 9.82 8.41
N THR A 41 2.05 8.51 8.25
CA THR A 41 1.42 7.53 9.15
C THR A 41 2.51 6.66 9.79
N GLU A 42 2.84 6.98 11.04
CA GLU A 42 3.92 6.34 11.82
C GLU A 42 3.35 5.31 12.79
N HIS A 43 2.54 4.38 12.31
CA HIS A 43 1.92 3.35 13.15
C HIS A 43 2.95 2.42 13.79
N VAL A 44 3.94 1.99 13.01
CA VAL A 44 5.11 1.28 13.48
C VAL A 44 6.36 1.91 12.87
N MET A 45 7.38 2.16 13.69
CA MET A 45 8.61 2.78 13.22
C MET A 45 9.82 2.03 13.78
N PRO A 46 10.94 1.96 13.03
CA PRO A 46 12.16 1.29 13.51
C PRO A 46 12.72 1.87 14.81
N GLU A 47 12.44 3.15 15.08
CA GLU A 47 12.88 3.88 16.28
C GLU A 47 11.96 3.68 17.48
N HIS A 48 10.79 3.09 17.30
CA HIS A 48 9.90 2.84 18.43
C HIS A 48 10.57 1.92 19.45
N GLU A 49 10.33 2.19 20.72
CA GLU A 49 10.83 1.37 21.80
C GLU A 49 10.37 -0.09 21.64
N GLU A 50 11.23 -1.02 22.05
CA GLU A 50 10.96 -2.47 21.97
C GLU A 50 9.64 -2.84 22.65
N ALA A 51 9.32 -2.20 23.80
CA ALA A 51 8.06 -2.42 24.50
C ALA A 51 6.83 -2.03 23.64
N ARG A 52 6.94 -0.95 22.87
CA ARG A 52 5.91 -0.48 21.96
C ARG A 52 5.69 -1.47 20.81
N LEU A 53 6.76 -1.88 20.14
CA LEU A 53 6.66 -2.85 19.05
C LEU A 53 6.07 -4.18 19.52
N ARG A 54 6.50 -4.69 20.68
CA ARG A 54 5.92 -5.89 21.29
C ARG A 54 4.45 -5.73 21.68
N SER A 55 4.00 -4.53 22.03
CA SER A 55 2.57 -4.31 22.33
C SER A 55 1.72 -4.46 21.07
N VAL A 56 2.22 -3.98 19.91
CA VAL A 56 1.55 -4.14 18.61
C VAL A 56 1.51 -5.63 18.20
N GLU A 57 2.64 -6.35 18.33
CA GLU A 57 2.71 -7.80 18.04
C GLU A 57 1.66 -8.57 18.86
N ARG A 58 1.62 -8.34 20.18
CA ARG A 58 0.63 -9.00 21.05
C ARG A 58 -0.81 -8.65 20.71
N LEU A 59 -1.08 -7.40 20.33
CA LEU A 59 -2.42 -6.99 19.93
C LEU A 59 -2.84 -7.69 18.64
N MET A 60 -1.95 -7.80 17.67
CA MET A 60 -2.20 -8.54 16.43
C MET A 60 -2.50 -10.01 16.71
N GLU A 61 -1.73 -10.67 17.59
CA GLU A 61 -1.99 -12.05 18.04
C GLU A 61 -3.37 -12.18 18.68
N GLN A 62 -3.72 -11.28 19.62
CA GLN A 62 -5.03 -11.29 20.29
C GLN A 62 -6.20 -11.11 19.33
N LEU A 63 -6.01 -10.32 18.27
CA LEU A 63 -7.01 -10.06 17.25
C LEU A 63 -6.99 -11.08 16.09
N ASN A 64 -6.07 -12.06 16.10
CA ASN A 64 -5.82 -13.03 15.03
C ASN A 64 -5.56 -12.33 13.68
N LEU A 65 -4.75 -11.27 13.70
CA LEU A 65 -4.30 -10.54 12.52
C LEU A 65 -2.90 -10.99 12.11
N THR A 66 -2.71 -11.16 10.81
CA THR A 66 -1.41 -11.49 10.19
C THR A 66 -0.94 -10.31 9.33
N CYS A 67 0.29 -9.84 9.56
CA CYS A 67 0.91 -8.85 8.71
C CYS A 67 1.39 -9.48 7.41
N VAL A 68 0.95 -8.95 6.27
CA VAL A 68 1.37 -9.43 4.94
C VAL A 68 2.38 -8.52 4.28
N ALA A 69 2.31 -7.21 4.57
CA ALA A 69 3.19 -6.19 4.00
C ALA A 69 3.47 -5.08 5.02
N LEU A 70 4.55 -4.35 4.78
CA LEU A 70 4.85 -3.10 5.44
C LEU A 70 4.98 -1.99 4.40
N SER A 71 4.15 -0.96 4.54
CA SER A 71 4.21 0.26 3.74
C SER A 71 5.24 1.20 4.34
N GLY A 72 6.32 1.46 3.61
CA GLY A 72 7.44 2.30 4.06
C GLY A 72 7.76 3.41 3.05
N HIS A 73 6.74 3.98 2.43
CA HIS A 73 6.85 4.95 1.33
C HIS A 73 7.85 6.06 1.61
N CYS A 74 8.76 6.26 0.69
CA CYS A 74 9.75 7.34 0.75
C CYS A 74 10.33 7.66 -0.62
N ASN A 75 11.05 8.77 -0.72
CA ASN A 75 11.92 9.04 -1.85
C ASN A 75 13.15 8.12 -1.80
N LEU A 76 13.19 7.14 -2.71
CA LEU A 76 14.29 6.17 -2.79
C LEU A 76 15.62 6.77 -3.30
N LEU A 77 15.65 8.05 -3.71
CA LEU A 77 16.85 8.78 -4.10
C LEU A 77 17.36 9.75 -3.03
N ASP A 78 16.58 9.97 -1.95
CA ASP A 78 17.04 10.72 -0.80
C ASP A 78 17.86 9.80 0.12
N PRO A 79 19.14 10.13 0.43
CA PRO A 79 20.00 9.23 1.21
C PRO A 79 19.50 8.93 2.62
N GLU A 80 18.87 9.91 3.29
CA GLU A 80 18.35 9.74 4.66
C GLU A 80 17.09 8.86 4.63
N ARG A 81 16.17 9.16 3.73
CA ARG A 81 14.94 8.39 3.54
C ARG A 81 15.23 6.95 3.11
N PHE A 82 16.20 6.78 2.22
CA PHE A 82 16.67 5.47 1.79
C PHE A 82 17.30 4.65 2.93
N HIS A 83 18.05 5.29 3.83
CA HIS A 83 18.58 4.63 5.01
C HIS A 83 17.45 4.18 5.96
N ASP A 84 16.44 5.01 6.17
CA ASP A 84 15.26 4.64 6.97
C ASP A 84 14.47 3.51 6.33
N PHE A 85 14.35 3.50 5.01
CA PHE A 85 13.70 2.40 4.28
C PHE A 85 14.39 1.05 4.52
N ARG A 86 15.72 1.03 4.60
CA ARG A 86 16.47 -0.19 4.96
C ARG A 86 16.17 -0.67 6.38
N LYS A 87 15.95 0.25 7.33
CA LYS A 87 15.50 -0.13 8.68
C LYS A 87 14.08 -0.69 8.66
N ASN A 88 13.20 -0.14 7.82
CA ASN A 88 11.84 -0.64 7.61
C ASN A 88 11.83 -2.08 7.09
N MET A 89 12.84 -2.51 6.31
CA MET A 89 12.94 -3.93 5.90
C MET A 89 13.13 -4.88 7.08
N ALA A 90 13.97 -4.51 8.06
CA ALA A 90 14.12 -5.30 9.28
C ALA A 90 12.82 -5.31 10.10
N LEU A 91 12.12 -4.18 10.16
CA LEU A 91 10.82 -4.05 10.81
C LEU A 91 9.75 -4.91 10.11
N ALA A 92 9.69 -4.91 8.79
CA ALA A 92 8.80 -5.76 8.00
C ALA A 92 9.01 -7.24 8.35
N ARG A 93 10.27 -7.69 8.38
CA ARG A 93 10.61 -9.06 8.77
C ARG A 93 10.19 -9.38 10.21
N ARG A 94 10.35 -8.45 11.14
CA ARG A 94 9.93 -8.57 12.53
C ARG A 94 8.43 -8.88 12.64
N PHE A 95 7.60 -8.17 11.90
CA PHE A 95 6.14 -8.39 11.87
C PHE A 95 5.70 -9.57 10.98
N GLY A 96 6.62 -10.29 10.36
CA GLY A 96 6.33 -11.44 9.51
C GLY A 96 5.84 -11.10 8.11
N ALA A 97 5.99 -9.83 7.68
CA ALA A 97 5.62 -9.40 6.34
C ALA A 97 6.46 -10.09 5.26
N GLY A 98 5.83 -10.42 4.14
CA GLY A 98 6.52 -10.95 2.96
C GLY A 98 6.79 -9.86 1.89
N TRP A 99 6.19 -8.68 2.05
CA TRP A 99 6.37 -7.54 1.16
C TRP A 99 6.74 -6.29 1.93
N ILE A 100 7.57 -5.46 1.29
CA ILE A 100 7.79 -4.06 1.64
C ILE A 100 7.42 -3.19 0.46
N LEU A 101 6.66 -2.13 0.70
CA LEU A 101 6.12 -1.27 -0.34
C LEU A 101 6.74 0.12 -0.25
N SER A 102 6.99 0.75 -1.40
CA SER A 102 7.45 2.13 -1.48
C SER A 102 6.93 2.81 -2.74
N SER A 103 6.65 4.10 -2.63
CA SER A 103 6.65 4.98 -3.78
C SER A 103 8.07 5.11 -4.34
N THR A 104 8.20 5.68 -5.53
CA THR A 104 9.51 5.96 -6.13
C THR A 104 10.10 7.27 -5.63
N GLY A 105 9.24 8.26 -5.35
CA GLY A 105 9.58 9.60 -4.88
C GLY A 105 8.56 10.17 -3.90
N GLU A 106 8.79 11.40 -3.47
CA GLU A 106 7.91 12.15 -2.57
C GLU A 106 6.85 12.90 -3.39
N ALA A 107 5.72 12.24 -3.71
CA ALA A 107 4.68 12.83 -4.56
C ALA A 107 4.05 14.11 -4.00
N HIS A 108 4.14 14.32 -2.69
CA HIS A 108 3.51 15.46 -2.01
C HIS A 108 4.45 16.65 -1.75
N PHE A 109 5.77 16.50 -2.01
CA PHE A 109 6.79 17.48 -1.61
C PHE A 109 7.57 18.09 -2.78
N GLY A 110 7.05 18.01 -4.01
CA GLY A 110 7.64 18.64 -5.19
C GLY A 110 8.59 17.73 -5.98
N LYS A 111 9.02 18.24 -7.16
CA LYS A 111 9.89 17.47 -8.06
C LYS A 111 11.33 17.55 -7.60
N ASP A 112 12.00 16.40 -7.54
CA ASP A 112 13.46 16.32 -7.38
C ASP A 112 14.10 16.19 -8.77
N GLU A 113 14.89 17.19 -9.19
CA GLU A 113 15.58 17.20 -10.49
C GLU A 113 16.59 16.03 -10.64
N ARG A 114 17.01 15.42 -9.52
CA ARG A 114 17.90 14.24 -9.53
C ARG A 114 17.16 12.96 -9.91
N PHE A 115 15.82 13.02 -10.05
CA PHE A 115 14.97 11.87 -10.26
C PHE A 115 15.01 11.41 -11.71
N THR A 116 15.87 10.43 -12.02
CA THR A 116 15.94 9.76 -13.31
C THR A 116 15.73 8.27 -13.17
N ASN A 117 15.27 7.63 -14.25
CA ASN A 117 15.10 6.17 -14.28
C ASN A 117 16.39 5.44 -13.90
N GLU A 118 17.55 5.88 -14.42
CA GLU A 118 18.84 5.26 -14.15
C GLU A 118 19.24 5.39 -12.68
N ALA A 119 18.97 6.54 -12.05
CA ALA A 119 19.23 6.74 -10.63
C ALA A 119 18.33 5.83 -9.79
N LEU A 120 17.04 5.74 -10.11
CA LEU A 120 16.08 4.87 -9.43
C LEU A 120 16.45 3.39 -9.60
N ILE A 121 16.80 2.94 -10.80
CA ILE A 121 17.25 1.57 -11.05
C ILE A 121 18.49 1.22 -10.20
N ARG A 122 19.47 2.13 -10.13
CA ARG A 122 20.66 1.92 -9.27
C ARG A 122 20.28 1.82 -7.79
N SER A 123 19.40 2.71 -7.32
CA SER A 123 18.91 2.72 -5.94
C SER A 123 18.20 1.40 -5.61
N VAL A 124 17.23 1.01 -6.42
CA VAL A 124 16.48 -0.24 -6.22
C VAL A 124 17.39 -1.48 -6.26
N ARG A 125 18.33 -1.54 -7.21
CA ARG A 125 19.32 -2.64 -7.27
C ARG A 125 20.15 -2.75 -5.98
N SER A 126 20.47 -1.63 -5.35
CA SER A 126 21.25 -1.65 -4.11
C SER A 126 20.48 -2.19 -2.91
N LEU A 127 19.14 -2.36 -3.01
CA LEU A 127 18.30 -2.99 -1.99
C LEU A 127 18.23 -4.53 -2.13
N LEU A 128 18.65 -5.10 -3.27
CA LEU A 128 18.50 -6.54 -3.51
C LEU A 128 19.16 -7.43 -2.43
N PRO A 129 20.36 -7.11 -1.91
CA PRO A 129 20.95 -7.89 -0.82
C PRO A 129 20.13 -7.85 0.47
N ASP A 130 19.48 -6.71 0.79
CA ASP A 130 18.62 -6.58 1.97
C ASP A 130 17.29 -7.31 1.77
N LEU A 131 16.71 -7.24 0.57
CA LEU A 131 15.50 -8.01 0.22
C LEU A 131 15.75 -9.52 0.34
N GLU A 132 16.91 -9.99 -0.09
CA GLU A 132 17.30 -11.39 0.09
C GLU A 132 17.51 -11.75 1.56
N LYS A 133 18.28 -10.93 2.28
CA LYS A 133 18.58 -11.11 3.71
C LYS A 133 17.31 -11.26 4.57
N TYR A 134 16.30 -10.44 4.29
CA TYR A 134 15.07 -10.40 5.07
C TYR A 134 13.93 -11.25 4.45
N ASP A 135 14.19 -11.91 3.33
CA ASP A 135 13.23 -12.69 2.55
C ASP A 135 11.97 -11.87 2.19
N LEU A 136 12.19 -10.66 1.65
CA LEU A 136 11.15 -9.72 1.26
C LEU A 136 11.06 -9.60 -0.26
N ARG A 137 9.88 -9.18 -0.71
CA ARG A 137 9.63 -8.64 -2.05
C ARG A 137 9.36 -7.15 -1.94
N LEU A 138 9.90 -6.37 -2.88
CA LEU A 138 9.62 -4.95 -3.02
C LEU A 138 8.51 -4.74 -4.04
N GLY A 139 7.46 -4.02 -3.64
CA GLY A 139 6.45 -3.45 -4.55
C GLY A 139 6.72 -1.96 -4.74
N LEU A 140 7.04 -1.54 -5.96
CA LEU A 140 7.11 -0.12 -6.34
C LEU A 140 5.70 0.34 -6.71
N GLU A 141 5.20 1.33 -5.99
CA GLU A 141 3.82 1.75 -6.16
C GLU A 141 3.61 2.64 -7.37
N VAL A 142 2.47 2.41 -8.05
CA VAL A 142 1.89 3.35 -9.01
C VAL A 142 1.48 4.62 -8.28
N HIS A 143 2.37 5.66 -8.33
CA HIS A 143 2.22 6.85 -7.51
C HIS A 143 3.01 8.04 -8.12
N GLY A 144 2.49 9.26 -7.98
CA GLY A 144 3.18 10.48 -8.39
C GLY A 144 3.54 10.51 -9.87
N ASP A 145 4.81 10.77 -10.18
CA ASP A 145 5.33 10.84 -11.56
C ASP A 145 5.28 9.46 -12.27
N TYR A 146 5.23 8.36 -11.53
CA TYR A 146 5.01 7.01 -12.04
C TYR A 146 3.56 6.57 -11.83
N GLY A 147 2.61 7.41 -12.24
CA GLY A 147 1.18 7.25 -12.00
C GLY A 147 0.48 6.19 -12.86
N THR A 148 1.19 5.34 -13.58
CA THR A 148 0.64 4.21 -14.36
C THR A 148 1.51 2.99 -14.23
N GLY A 149 0.93 1.80 -14.44
CA GLY A 149 1.70 0.56 -14.48
C GLY A 149 2.73 0.58 -15.61
N GLU A 150 2.35 1.12 -16.79
CA GLU A 150 3.25 1.27 -17.93
C GLU A 150 4.50 2.08 -17.59
N SER A 151 4.38 3.15 -16.79
CA SER A 151 5.49 4.03 -16.43
C SER A 151 6.54 3.37 -15.53
N LEU A 152 6.16 2.35 -14.72
CA LEU A 152 7.07 1.59 -13.86
C LEU A 152 7.77 0.43 -14.59
N MET A 153 7.26 -0.02 -15.74
CA MET A 153 7.81 -1.17 -16.48
C MET A 153 9.29 -1.01 -16.84
N PRO A 154 9.80 0.16 -17.30
CA PRO A 154 11.23 0.34 -17.57
C PRO A 154 12.10 0.09 -16.35
N ILE A 155 11.63 0.48 -15.15
CA ILE A 155 12.37 0.33 -13.89
C ILE A 155 12.44 -1.15 -13.49
N VAL A 156 11.27 -1.79 -13.36
CA VAL A 156 11.20 -3.21 -12.89
C VAL A 156 11.89 -4.15 -13.87
N ASN A 157 11.76 -3.90 -15.18
CA ASN A 157 12.44 -4.71 -16.19
C ASN A 157 13.96 -4.51 -16.17
N ALA A 158 14.43 -3.27 -16.00
CA ALA A 158 15.87 -3.02 -15.89
C ALA A 158 16.47 -3.59 -14.60
N VAL A 159 15.75 -3.54 -13.47
CA VAL A 159 16.21 -4.16 -12.21
C VAL A 159 16.34 -5.67 -12.37
N ASP A 160 15.43 -6.31 -13.10
CA ASP A 160 15.42 -7.72 -13.49
C ASP A 160 15.62 -8.67 -12.29
N SER A 161 14.77 -8.53 -11.28
CA SER A 161 14.80 -9.37 -10.08
C SER A 161 13.38 -9.89 -9.77
N PRO A 162 13.23 -11.19 -9.42
CA PRO A 162 11.94 -11.73 -8.98
C PRO A 162 11.48 -11.17 -7.63
N ARG A 163 12.36 -10.47 -6.90
CA ARG A 163 12.05 -9.82 -5.64
C ARG A 163 11.52 -8.40 -5.81
N VAL A 164 11.54 -7.85 -7.03
CA VAL A 164 11.07 -6.49 -7.31
C VAL A 164 9.94 -6.54 -8.33
N GLY A 165 8.84 -5.93 -8.00
CA GLY A 165 7.65 -5.83 -8.85
C GLY A 165 6.93 -4.52 -8.65
N ILE A 166 5.74 -4.45 -9.20
CA ILE A 166 4.86 -3.29 -9.12
C ILE A 166 3.83 -3.54 -8.00
N ASN A 167 3.68 -2.58 -7.09
CA ASN A 167 2.49 -2.42 -6.29
C ASN A 167 1.50 -1.60 -7.12
N TYR A 168 0.49 -2.27 -7.66
CA TYR A 168 -0.49 -1.61 -8.53
C TYR A 168 -1.60 -0.98 -7.67
N ASP A 169 -1.65 0.36 -7.63
CA ASP A 169 -2.72 1.08 -6.95
C ASP A 169 -3.80 1.49 -7.95
N THR A 170 -5.02 0.95 -7.76
CA THR A 170 -6.15 1.15 -8.66
C THR A 170 -6.67 2.60 -8.67
N GLY A 171 -6.70 3.26 -7.51
CA GLY A 171 -7.12 4.65 -7.38
C GLY A 171 -6.09 5.63 -7.92
N ASN A 172 -4.80 5.36 -7.65
CA ASN A 172 -3.69 6.21 -8.10
C ASN A 172 -3.50 6.17 -9.62
N ALA A 173 -3.77 5.04 -10.27
CA ALA A 173 -3.74 4.93 -11.73
C ALA A 173 -4.69 5.96 -12.38
N LEU A 174 -5.86 6.17 -11.79
CA LEU A 174 -6.78 7.22 -12.24
C LEU A 174 -6.37 8.61 -11.74
N TYR A 175 -5.97 8.73 -10.47
CA TYR A 175 -5.64 10.02 -9.85
C TYR A 175 -4.42 10.69 -10.47
N TYR A 176 -3.29 9.98 -10.57
CA TYR A 176 -2.04 10.50 -11.13
C TYR A 176 -1.96 10.28 -12.64
N GLY A 177 -2.25 9.06 -13.09
CA GLY A 177 -2.10 8.64 -14.48
C GLY A 177 -3.25 9.07 -15.38
N GLY A 178 -4.46 9.25 -14.84
CA GLY A 178 -5.67 9.49 -15.66
C GLY A 178 -6.09 8.25 -16.45
N ARG A 179 -5.71 7.05 -16.02
CA ARG A 179 -6.01 5.77 -16.67
C ARG A 179 -6.99 4.95 -15.83
N LEU A 180 -7.94 4.29 -16.48
CA LEU A 180 -8.77 3.30 -15.81
C LEU A 180 -7.93 2.07 -15.47
N PRO A 181 -8.02 1.54 -14.22
CA PRO A 181 -7.15 0.46 -13.76
C PRO A 181 -7.29 -0.82 -14.56
N GLY A 182 -8.49 -1.18 -15.04
CA GLY A 182 -8.70 -2.37 -15.85
C GLY A 182 -7.98 -2.34 -17.21
N ASP A 183 -7.71 -1.16 -17.76
CA ASP A 183 -6.96 -1.03 -19.01
C ASP A 183 -5.45 -0.90 -18.77
N ASP A 184 -5.07 -0.10 -17.76
CA ASP A 184 -3.66 0.16 -17.49
C ASP A 184 -2.93 -1.07 -16.95
N VAL A 185 -3.57 -1.85 -16.05
CA VAL A 185 -2.95 -3.05 -15.46
C VAL A 185 -2.50 -4.08 -16.49
N LYS A 186 -3.18 -4.17 -17.62
CA LYS A 186 -2.83 -5.09 -18.72
C LYS A 186 -1.41 -4.86 -19.26
N THR A 187 -0.92 -3.63 -19.16
CA THR A 187 0.42 -3.26 -19.62
C THR A 187 1.53 -3.79 -18.70
N CYS A 188 1.22 -4.08 -17.44
CA CYS A 188 2.23 -4.40 -16.42
C CYS A 188 1.92 -5.66 -15.59
N LEU A 189 0.78 -6.32 -15.79
CA LEU A 189 0.29 -7.42 -14.93
C LEU A 189 1.33 -8.52 -14.64
N PRO A 190 2.18 -8.98 -15.58
CA PRO A 190 3.21 -9.98 -15.29
C PRO A 190 4.29 -9.51 -14.29
N ARG A 191 4.38 -8.21 -14.04
CA ARG A 191 5.32 -7.60 -13.09
C ARG A 191 4.65 -7.11 -11.80
N VAL A 192 3.32 -7.19 -11.71
CA VAL A 192 2.56 -6.85 -10.50
C VAL A 192 2.78 -7.94 -9.45
N ASN A 193 3.29 -7.56 -8.28
CA ASN A 193 3.49 -8.47 -7.16
C ASN A 193 2.67 -8.12 -5.92
N PHE A 194 2.05 -6.93 -5.91
CA PHE A 194 1.16 -6.45 -4.88
C PHE A 194 0.10 -5.51 -5.50
N VAL A 195 -1.05 -5.35 -4.85
CA VAL A 195 -2.10 -4.42 -5.30
C VAL A 195 -2.61 -3.62 -4.11
N HIS A 196 -2.62 -2.29 -4.22
CA HIS A 196 -3.50 -1.46 -3.41
C HIS A 196 -4.87 -1.37 -4.09
N LEU A 197 -5.86 -1.93 -3.41
CA LEU A 197 -7.25 -1.89 -3.83
C LEU A 197 -7.87 -0.60 -3.26
N LYS A 198 -7.85 0.44 -4.06
CA LYS A 198 -8.30 1.79 -3.70
C LYS A 198 -9.41 2.21 -4.64
N ASP A 199 -10.59 2.52 -4.09
CA ASP A 199 -11.70 3.03 -4.88
C ASP A 199 -11.57 4.55 -5.08
N LYS A 200 -12.33 5.10 -6.01
CA LYS A 200 -12.14 6.47 -6.45
C LYS A 200 -13.46 7.09 -6.91
N ILE A 201 -13.70 8.34 -6.48
CA ILE A 201 -14.75 9.20 -7.04
C ILE A 201 -14.08 10.36 -7.78
N GLY A 202 -14.56 10.65 -8.99
CA GLY A 202 -14.05 11.71 -9.87
C GLY A 202 -12.77 11.30 -10.61
N GLY A 203 -12.35 12.15 -11.52
CA GLY A 203 -11.23 11.90 -12.44
C GLY A 203 -9.85 12.22 -11.88
N LYS A 204 -8.91 12.40 -12.82
CA LYS A 204 -7.51 12.75 -12.52
C LYS A 204 -7.44 14.02 -11.65
N GLY A 205 -6.61 13.98 -10.60
CA GLY A 205 -6.36 15.10 -9.69
C GLY A 205 -7.47 15.40 -8.67
N VAL A 206 -8.56 14.62 -8.66
CA VAL A 206 -9.62 14.76 -7.64
C VAL A 206 -9.32 13.81 -6.48
N TRP A 207 -8.98 14.36 -5.30
CA TRP A 207 -8.72 13.56 -4.10
C TRP A 207 -10.03 13.14 -3.43
N ASN A 208 -10.50 11.96 -3.75
CA ASN A 208 -11.63 11.31 -3.08
C ASN A 208 -11.53 9.79 -3.25
N PHE A 209 -11.10 9.09 -2.20
CA PHE A 209 -10.84 7.66 -2.16
C PHE A 209 -11.69 7.01 -1.08
N PRO A 210 -12.95 6.69 -1.37
CA PRO A 210 -13.91 6.16 -0.40
C PRO A 210 -13.67 4.68 -0.10
N ALA A 211 -14.54 4.10 0.73
CA ALA A 211 -14.63 2.66 0.95
C ALA A 211 -14.72 1.89 -0.39
N VAL A 212 -14.10 0.73 -0.47
CA VAL A 212 -14.17 -0.16 -1.64
C VAL A 212 -15.63 -0.52 -1.93
N GLY A 213 -16.07 -0.27 -3.15
CA GLY A 213 -17.44 -0.44 -3.59
C GLY A 213 -18.34 0.79 -3.41
N SER A 214 -17.80 1.87 -2.84
CA SER A 214 -18.51 3.14 -2.69
C SER A 214 -18.08 4.21 -3.72
N GLY A 215 -17.07 3.90 -4.54
CA GLY A 215 -16.59 4.77 -5.61
C GLY A 215 -17.15 4.42 -6.98
N GLU A 216 -16.41 4.80 -8.01
CA GLU A 216 -16.81 4.71 -9.41
C GLU A 216 -16.01 3.63 -10.18
N LEU A 217 -15.03 2.97 -9.54
CA LEU A 217 -14.19 1.96 -10.18
C LEU A 217 -14.86 0.57 -10.14
N ASP A 218 -14.80 -0.16 -11.25
CA ASP A 218 -15.19 -1.57 -11.29
C ASP A 218 -14.09 -2.45 -10.66
N LEU A 219 -13.97 -2.41 -9.33
CA LEU A 219 -12.95 -3.16 -8.62
C LEU A 219 -13.18 -4.67 -8.64
N THR A 220 -14.42 -5.13 -8.70
CA THR A 220 -14.71 -6.56 -8.84
C THR A 220 -14.32 -7.08 -10.22
N GLY A 221 -14.59 -6.32 -11.26
CA GLY A 221 -14.11 -6.61 -12.62
C GLY A 221 -12.59 -6.62 -12.69
N PHE A 222 -11.92 -5.60 -12.11
CA PHE A 222 -10.48 -5.54 -11.99
C PHE A 222 -9.88 -6.77 -11.34
N ILE A 223 -10.40 -7.20 -10.18
CA ILE A 223 -9.89 -8.38 -9.45
C ILE A 223 -10.03 -9.63 -10.31
N ARG A 224 -11.19 -9.84 -10.92
CA ARG A 224 -11.44 -11.02 -11.79
C ARG A 224 -10.52 -11.03 -13.01
N GLU A 225 -10.28 -9.88 -13.62
CA GLU A 225 -9.40 -9.74 -14.77
C GLU A 225 -7.93 -9.99 -14.38
N ALA A 226 -7.47 -9.43 -13.27
CA ALA A 226 -6.14 -9.71 -12.74
C ALA A 226 -5.94 -11.20 -12.43
N GLN A 227 -6.92 -11.86 -11.78
CA GLN A 227 -6.91 -13.29 -11.51
C GLN A 227 -6.87 -14.12 -12.80
N ALA A 228 -7.68 -13.77 -13.79
CA ALA A 228 -7.69 -14.43 -15.10
C ALA A 228 -6.36 -14.28 -15.83
N GLY A 229 -5.67 -13.16 -15.62
CA GLY A 229 -4.32 -12.90 -16.11
C GLY A 229 -3.20 -13.55 -15.28
N GLY A 230 -3.55 -14.34 -14.26
CA GLY A 230 -2.60 -15.13 -13.45
C GLY A 230 -2.12 -14.44 -12.17
N TYR A 231 -2.65 -13.29 -11.78
CA TYR A 231 -2.29 -12.62 -10.53
C TYR A 231 -2.78 -13.42 -9.31
N GLN A 232 -1.87 -13.73 -8.41
CA GLN A 232 -2.13 -14.50 -7.18
C GLN A 232 -1.60 -13.79 -5.92
N GLY A 233 -1.06 -12.59 -6.05
CA GLY A 233 -0.52 -11.79 -4.96
C GLY A 233 -1.60 -11.23 -4.04
N PRO A 234 -1.22 -10.56 -2.94
CA PRO A 234 -2.14 -9.89 -2.02
C PRO A 234 -2.83 -8.69 -2.66
N LEU A 235 -4.04 -8.42 -2.17
CA LEU A 235 -4.79 -7.18 -2.41
C LEU A 235 -4.93 -6.48 -1.07
N SER A 236 -4.48 -5.23 -0.94
CA SER A 236 -4.57 -4.46 0.31
C SER A 236 -5.48 -3.26 0.11
N ILE A 237 -6.57 -3.20 0.86
CA ILE A 237 -7.50 -2.08 0.84
C ILE A 237 -6.79 -0.85 1.40
N GLU A 238 -6.82 0.25 0.67
CA GLU A 238 -6.35 1.54 1.13
C GLU A 238 -7.43 2.61 0.90
N ILE A 239 -7.88 3.24 1.98
CA ILE A 239 -8.90 4.29 1.96
C ILE A 239 -8.23 5.59 2.41
N GLU A 240 -8.32 6.64 1.59
CA GLU A 240 -7.78 7.96 1.93
C GLU A 240 -8.88 9.03 1.97
N TYR A 241 -10.14 8.63 1.89
CA TYR A 241 -11.30 9.49 2.04
C TYR A 241 -11.26 10.73 1.13
N THR A 242 -11.86 11.84 1.59
CA THR A 242 -11.66 13.16 1.00
C THR A 242 -10.38 13.81 1.54
N GLN A 243 -9.82 14.75 0.79
CA GLN A 243 -8.64 15.49 1.22
C GLN A 243 -8.86 16.18 2.58
N ASP A 244 -10.03 16.74 2.81
CA ASP A 244 -10.36 17.40 4.09
C ASP A 244 -10.32 16.42 5.25
N PHE A 245 -10.90 15.23 5.11
CA PHE A 245 -10.88 14.20 6.16
C PHE A 245 -9.44 13.72 6.43
N THR A 246 -8.62 13.52 5.40
CA THR A 246 -7.29 12.98 5.55
C THR A 246 -6.31 13.99 6.12
N MET A 247 -6.33 15.23 5.63
CA MET A 247 -5.31 16.25 5.95
C MET A 247 -5.58 17.04 7.24
N ASN A 248 -6.80 16.99 7.77
CA ASN A 248 -7.13 17.74 8.98
C ASN A 248 -7.04 16.86 10.24
N PRO A 249 -6.80 17.48 11.42
CA PRO A 249 -6.87 16.77 12.70
C PRO A 249 -8.21 16.07 12.88
N LYS A 250 -8.18 14.86 13.43
CA LYS A 250 -9.39 14.03 13.62
C LYS A 250 -10.30 14.64 14.67
N LYS A 251 -11.61 14.46 14.47
CA LYS A 251 -12.70 14.99 15.30
C LYS A 251 -13.48 13.83 15.94
N PRO A 252 -14.25 14.06 17.00
CA PRO A 252 -15.19 13.07 17.52
C PRO A 252 -16.11 12.54 16.40
N GLY A 253 -16.24 11.21 16.29
CA GLY A 253 -17.00 10.54 15.25
C GLY A 253 -16.21 10.14 14.01
N ASP A 254 -14.98 10.63 13.85
CA ASP A 254 -14.16 10.28 12.67
C ASP A 254 -13.65 8.83 12.73
N LEU A 255 -13.40 8.28 13.95
CA LEU A 255 -13.02 6.88 14.09
C LEU A 255 -14.14 5.94 13.65
N GLU A 256 -15.37 6.23 14.06
CA GLU A 256 -16.54 5.47 13.64
C GLU A 256 -16.76 5.55 12.12
N THR A 257 -16.41 6.69 11.51
CA THR A 257 -16.42 6.85 10.05
C THR A 257 -15.38 5.94 9.39
N ALA A 258 -14.16 5.86 9.96
CA ALA A 258 -13.12 5.00 9.46
C ALA A 258 -13.49 3.51 9.63
N ASP A 259 -13.97 3.12 10.80
CA ASP A 259 -14.44 1.76 11.07
C ASP A 259 -15.57 1.35 10.13
N ARG A 260 -16.50 2.26 9.88
CA ARG A 260 -17.62 2.04 8.96
C ARG A 260 -17.14 1.83 7.53
N ALA A 261 -16.17 2.63 7.05
CA ALA A 261 -15.63 2.49 5.70
C ALA A 261 -14.91 1.16 5.49
N VAL A 262 -14.18 0.67 6.51
CA VAL A 262 -13.53 -0.64 6.46
C VAL A 262 -14.57 -1.76 6.48
N TRP A 263 -15.62 -1.63 7.30
CA TRP A 263 -16.71 -2.59 7.33
C TRP A 263 -17.49 -2.62 6.00
N ASP A 264 -17.82 -1.47 5.42
CA ASP A 264 -18.51 -1.38 4.13
C ASP A 264 -17.68 -2.04 3.01
N SER A 265 -16.35 -1.87 3.05
CA SER A 265 -15.42 -2.54 2.13
C SER A 265 -15.43 -4.06 2.29
N TYR A 266 -15.48 -4.56 3.53
CA TYR A 266 -15.61 -5.99 3.81
C TYR A 266 -16.94 -6.55 3.26
N ASP A 267 -18.06 -5.88 3.58
CA ASP A 267 -19.39 -6.31 3.16
C ASP A 267 -19.51 -6.36 1.63
N TYR A 268 -18.97 -5.33 0.94
CA TYR A 268 -18.91 -5.30 -0.51
C TYR A 268 -18.14 -6.51 -1.07
N LEU A 269 -16.93 -6.76 -0.60
CA LEU A 269 -16.10 -7.88 -1.08
C LEU A 269 -16.71 -9.24 -0.74
N HIS A 270 -17.29 -9.37 0.46
CA HIS A 270 -17.98 -10.59 0.90
C HIS A 270 -19.20 -10.90 0.03
N THR A 271 -20.02 -9.91 -0.25
CA THR A 271 -21.21 -10.04 -1.11
C THR A 271 -20.84 -10.48 -2.53
N HIS A 272 -19.63 -10.10 -3.00
CA HIS A 272 -19.11 -10.52 -4.30
C HIS A 272 -18.30 -11.84 -4.27
N GLY A 273 -18.20 -12.49 -3.11
CA GLY A 273 -17.51 -13.78 -2.92
C GLY A 273 -15.98 -13.69 -2.98
N LEU A 274 -15.41 -12.52 -2.67
CA LEU A 274 -13.97 -12.27 -2.77
C LEU A 274 -13.23 -12.44 -1.42
N VAL A 275 -13.88 -12.28 -0.29
CA VAL A 275 -13.40 -12.57 1.07
C VAL A 275 -14.10 -13.75 1.69
#